data_33cc6813d3e615f19c81bc13c1897afe
#
_entry.id   33cc6813d3e615f19c81bc13c1897afe
#
_cell.length_a   1.000
_cell.length_b   1.000
_cell.length_c   1.000
_cell.angle_alpha   90.00
_cell.angle_beta   90.00
_cell.angle_gamma   90.00
#
_symmetry.space_group_name_H-M   'P 1'
#
loop_
_entity.id
_entity.type
_entity.pdbx_description
1 polymer ?
#
loop_
_entity_poly.entity_id
_entity_poly.type
_entity_poly.pdbx_seq_one_letter_code
_entity_poly.pdbx_strand_id
1 'polypeptide(L)'
;MTQVSVPQNDAVVLSTVRILAGKKGSPPSSVGTGFFYRADNGNITNSRVVIMTNKHVVEGSDYINFTITSSNNLYEMGKGGQPANRNDLTHHVDIIRNISPEIDNYFPHPSDEIDLCAIDISSIFMSRLQNSLKVRAHLIDSNDLMTEDEEVTVAHVEQIMVCGYPTGLWDSTNNMPISRVGHTATNMLTDFNGKREFLVDMPIFGGSSGSPVFRYEVPMYKTSASNLSLGGRIKLAGIIWGTLNKTQYGEIKIIEVPTGEKPMAAYQTNLSLGIAHPASTIKELASIIGNRINEVQSCEPNLIKR
;
A
#
# COMPACT_ATOMS: atom_id res chain seq x y z
N MET A 1 13.01 -28.66 14.14
CA MET A 1 11.69 -28.12 13.70
C MET A 1 11.95 -27.29 12.46
N THR A 2 11.62 -27.81 11.29
CA THR A 2 11.78 -27.10 10.01
C THR A 2 10.73 -25.99 9.97
N GLN A 3 11.17 -24.71 10.01
CA GLN A 3 10.28 -23.59 9.71
C GLN A 3 9.76 -23.78 8.28
N VAL A 4 8.46 -23.96 8.15
CA VAL A 4 7.79 -23.91 6.85
C VAL A 4 7.78 -22.43 6.44
N SER A 5 8.65 -22.06 5.50
CA SER A 5 8.64 -20.71 4.93
C SER A 5 7.36 -20.52 4.12
N VAL A 6 6.60 -19.49 4.45
CA VAL A 6 5.49 -19.01 3.62
C VAL A 6 6.10 -18.59 2.27
N PRO A 7 5.50 -18.97 1.12
CA PRO A 7 5.94 -18.42 -0.16
C PRO A 7 5.93 -16.88 -0.09
N GLN A 8 6.98 -16.24 -0.54
CA GLN A 8 7.14 -14.78 -0.45
C GLN A 8 5.95 -14.03 -1.08
N ASN A 9 5.35 -14.60 -2.14
CA ASN A 9 4.16 -14.05 -2.80
C ASN A 9 2.95 -13.96 -1.87
N ASP A 10 2.72 -14.97 -1.04
CA ASP A 10 1.59 -15.00 -0.12
C ASP A 10 1.81 -14.02 1.04
N ALA A 11 3.05 -13.82 1.45
CA ALA A 11 3.38 -12.87 2.50
C ALA A 11 3.04 -11.43 2.09
N VAL A 12 3.50 -10.98 0.92
CA VAL A 12 3.29 -9.59 0.48
C VAL A 12 1.81 -9.26 0.21
N VAL A 13 0.99 -10.25 -0.19
CA VAL A 13 -0.45 -10.06 -0.34
C VAL A 13 -1.12 -9.75 1.01
N LEU A 14 -0.61 -10.34 2.10
CA LEU A 14 -1.09 -10.08 3.45
C LEU A 14 -0.67 -8.73 4.03
N SER A 15 0.13 -7.96 3.31
CA SER A 15 0.49 -6.61 3.74
C SER A 15 -0.58 -5.57 3.46
N THR A 16 -1.51 -5.84 2.52
CA THR A 16 -2.50 -4.86 2.07
C THR A 16 -3.77 -4.85 2.90
N VAL A 17 -4.38 -3.69 2.98
CA VAL A 17 -5.62 -3.45 3.70
C VAL A 17 -6.53 -2.51 2.91
N ARG A 18 -7.84 -2.83 2.90
CA ARG A 18 -8.87 -1.95 2.34
C ARG A 18 -9.14 -0.82 3.32
N ILE A 19 -9.12 0.41 2.83
CA ILE A 19 -9.42 1.60 3.62
C ILE A 19 -10.77 2.16 3.21
N LEU A 20 -11.63 2.40 4.20
CA LEU A 20 -12.82 3.21 4.09
C LEU A 20 -12.60 4.45 4.96
N ALA A 21 -12.65 5.64 4.37
CA ALA A 21 -12.43 6.88 5.11
C ALA A 21 -13.66 7.78 5.09
N GLY A 22 -13.88 8.57 6.14
CA GLY A 22 -15.04 9.42 6.23
C GLY A 22 -15.09 10.35 7.45
N LYS A 23 -16.17 11.09 7.55
CA LYS A 23 -16.45 12.02 8.65
C LYS A 23 -17.17 11.31 9.78
N LYS A 24 -16.82 11.67 11.02
CA LYS A 24 -17.46 11.14 12.23
C LYS A 24 -18.97 11.33 12.19
N GLY A 25 -19.71 10.25 12.42
CA GLY A 25 -21.17 10.26 12.36
C GLY A 25 -21.78 10.15 10.96
N SER A 26 -20.96 9.97 9.92
CA SER A 26 -21.39 9.77 8.52
C SER A 26 -20.83 8.46 7.96
N PRO A 27 -21.51 7.85 6.99
CA PRO A 27 -20.94 6.73 6.25
C PRO A 27 -19.61 7.09 5.58
N PRO A 28 -18.73 6.12 5.31
CA PRO A 28 -17.51 6.35 4.56
C PRO A 28 -17.80 7.01 3.19
N SER A 29 -17.02 8.01 2.85
CA SER A 29 -17.13 8.75 1.57
C SER A 29 -15.99 8.46 0.61
N SER A 30 -14.92 7.82 1.09
CA SER A 30 -13.75 7.46 0.31
C SER A 30 -13.39 5.99 0.49
N VAL A 31 -12.91 5.37 -0.60
CA VAL A 31 -12.41 3.98 -0.62
C VAL A 31 -11.04 3.98 -1.26
N GLY A 32 -10.10 3.34 -0.59
CA GLY A 32 -8.74 3.18 -1.09
C GLY A 32 -8.09 1.90 -0.60
N THR A 33 -6.81 1.80 -0.91
CA THR A 33 -5.91 0.74 -0.44
C THR A 33 -4.88 1.35 0.49
N GLY A 34 -4.42 0.59 1.45
CA GLY A 34 -3.21 0.85 2.21
C GLY A 34 -2.41 -0.42 2.39
N PHE A 35 -1.23 -0.30 2.96
CA PHE A 35 -0.45 -1.45 3.35
C PHE A 35 0.26 -1.22 4.68
N PHE A 36 0.43 -2.31 5.42
CA PHE A 36 1.11 -2.28 6.70
C PHE A 36 2.62 -2.11 6.48
N TYR A 37 3.19 -1.14 7.15
CA TYR A 37 4.61 -0.84 7.09
C TYR A 37 5.17 -0.65 8.50
N ARG A 38 6.34 -1.21 8.75
CA ARG A 38 7.11 -0.98 9.98
C ARG A 38 8.10 0.15 9.73
N ALA A 39 7.75 1.35 10.18
CA ALA A 39 8.60 2.51 10.11
C ALA A 39 9.61 2.47 11.26
N ASP A 40 10.88 2.30 10.94
CA ASP A 40 12.01 2.36 11.85
C ASP A 40 13.12 3.22 11.24
N ASN A 41 14.07 3.59 12.06
CA ASN A 41 15.29 4.28 11.64
C ASN A 41 16.52 3.36 11.77
N GLY A 42 16.33 2.06 11.57
CA GLY A 42 17.34 1.02 11.79
C GLY A 42 17.33 0.42 13.20
N ASN A 43 16.41 0.85 14.07
CA ASN A 43 16.21 0.30 15.40
C ASN A 43 14.84 -0.36 15.55
N ILE A 44 14.81 -1.68 15.48
CA ILE A 44 13.57 -2.49 15.53
C ILE A 44 12.81 -2.30 16.85
N THR A 45 13.50 -2.01 17.95
CA THR A 45 12.86 -1.81 19.27
C THR A 45 12.08 -0.50 19.35
N ASN A 46 12.36 0.45 18.47
CA ASN A 46 11.74 1.77 18.38
C ASN A 46 11.05 1.95 17.02
N SER A 47 10.21 1.00 16.64
CA SER A 47 9.48 1.06 15.38
C SER A 47 8.00 1.37 15.59
N ARG A 48 7.38 2.05 14.63
CA ARG A 48 5.93 2.22 14.55
C ARG A 48 5.35 1.32 13.46
N VAL A 49 4.21 0.72 13.74
CA VAL A 49 3.40 0.04 12.74
C VAL A 49 2.42 1.06 12.18
N VAL A 50 2.53 1.32 10.90
CA VAL A 50 1.68 2.30 10.21
C VAL A 50 0.96 1.67 9.02
N ILE A 51 -0.14 2.27 8.60
CA ILE A 51 -0.74 2.05 7.29
C ILE A 51 -0.23 3.15 6.37
N MET A 52 0.52 2.78 5.32
CA MET A 52 0.88 3.67 4.21
C MET A 52 -0.27 3.74 3.22
N THR A 53 -0.64 4.94 2.78
CA THR A 53 -1.68 5.19 1.78
C THR A 53 -1.48 6.56 1.12
N ASN A 54 -2.38 6.96 0.22
CA ASN A 54 -2.33 8.29 -0.37
C ASN A 54 -3.04 9.33 0.53
N LYS A 55 -2.58 10.59 0.46
CA LYS A 55 -3.20 11.72 1.15
C LYS A 55 -4.68 11.86 0.74
N HIS A 56 -4.96 11.84 -0.58
CA HIS A 56 -6.32 12.02 -1.10
C HIS A 56 -7.30 10.92 -0.68
N VAL A 57 -6.84 9.71 -0.31
CA VAL A 57 -7.70 8.63 0.19
C VAL A 57 -8.33 9.02 1.53
N VAL A 58 -7.60 9.76 2.37
CA VAL A 58 -8.02 10.15 3.72
C VAL A 58 -8.29 11.64 3.88
N GLU A 59 -8.14 12.41 2.81
CA GLU A 59 -8.34 13.85 2.81
C GLU A 59 -9.73 14.24 3.31
N GLY A 60 -9.76 15.19 4.23
CA GLY A 60 -11.00 15.66 4.83
C GLY A 60 -11.74 14.63 5.68
N SER A 61 -11.15 13.49 5.98
CA SER A 61 -11.74 12.45 6.83
C SER A 61 -11.30 12.58 8.28
N ASP A 62 -12.20 12.18 9.21
CA ASP A 62 -11.92 12.17 10.64
C ASP A 62 -11.55 10.76 11.13
N TYR A 63 -11.81 9.74 10.32
CA TYR A 63 -11.49 8.35 10.64
C TYR A 63 -11.20 7.52 9.39
N ILE A 64 -10.48 6.42 9.60
CA ILE A 64 -10.43 5.29 8.67
C ILE A 64 -11.06 4.06 9.33
N ASN A 65 -11.69 3.23 8.51
CA ASN A 65 -12.12 1.88 8.87
C ASN A 65 -11.37 0.89 7.98
N PHE A 66 -10.79 -0.14 8.58
CA PHE A 66 -10.10 -1.22 7.90
C PHE A 66 -10.28 -2.53 8.63
N THR A 67 -10.16 -3.64 7.93
CA THR A 67 -10.37 -4.99 8.48
C THR A 67 -9.05 -5.69 8.65
N ILE A 68 -8.79 -6.24 9.84
CA ILE A 68 -7.66 -7.13 10.08
C ILE A 68 -8.15 -8.56 10.32
N THR A 69 -7.34 -9.52 9.91
CA THR A 69 -7.58 -10.93 10.18
C THR A 69 -6.79 -11.35 11.40
N SER A 70 -7.45 -11.91 12.41
CA SER A 70 -6.82 -12.48 13.60
C SER A 70 -7.17 -13.95 13.75
N SER A 71 -6.27 -14.71 14.37
CA SER A 71 -6.47 -16.12 14.68
C SER A 71 -6.09 -16.40 16.13
N ASN A 72 -6.84 -17.24 16.80
CA ASN A 72 -6.54 -17.70 18.16
C ASN A 72 -5.47 -18.80 18.17
N ASN A 73 -5.16 -19.41 17.03
CA ASN A 73 -4.18 -20.47 16.89
C ASN A 73 -2.92 -20.01 16.14
N LEU A 74 -1.78 -20.57 16.54
CA LEU A 74 -0.55 -20.52 15.75
C LEU A 74 -0.82 -21.23 14.42
N TYR A 75 -0.97 -20.49 13.34
CA TYR A 75 -1.05 -21.08 12.02
C TYR A 75 0.23 -21.86 11.73
N GLU A 76 0.14 -23.17 11.77
CA GLU A 76 0.93 -23.97 10.86
C GLU A 76 0.30 -23.73 9.48
N MET A 77 0.90 -22.88 8.67
CA MET A 77 0.55 -22.83 7.27
C MET A 77 0.82 -24.22 6.70
N GLY A 78 -0.22 -24.88 6.26
CA GLY A 78 -0.13 -26.20 5.61
C GLY A 78 0.81 -26.11 4.40
N LYS A 79 1.44 -27.21 4.04
CA LYS A 79 2.29 -27.32 2.83
C LYS A 79 1.50 -26.77 1.63
N GLY A 80 1.99 -25.69 1.03
CA GLY A 80 1.37 -25.03 -0.11
C GLY A 80 0.57 -23.74 0.20
N GLY A 81 0.76 -23.11 1.38
CA GLY A 81 0.15 -21.81 1.69
C GLY A 81 -1.36 -21.85 1.95
N GLN A 82 -1.97 -23.03 1.90
CA GLN A 82 -3.39 -23.21 2.24
C GLN A 82 -3.56 -23.26 3.77
N PRO A 83 -4.63 -22.67 4.32
CA PRO A 83 -4.95 -22.82 5.73
C PRO A 83 -5.01 -24.32 6.07
N ALA A 84 -4.31 -24.73 7.14
CA ALA A 84 -4.18 -26.14 7.53
C ALA A 84 -5.54 -26.78 7.87
N ASN A 85 -6.56 -25.97 8.16
CA ASN A 85 -7.91 -26.42 8.41
C ASN A 85 -8.91 -25.29 8.07
N ARG A 86 -9.94 -25.58 7.25
CA ARG A 86 -11.04 -24.64 6.94
C ARG A 86 -11.86 -24.24 8.19
N ASN A 87 -11.70 -24.95 9.29
CA ASN A 87 -12.40 -24.71 10.54
C ASN A 87 -11.58 -23.93 11.57
N ASP A 88 -10.34 -23.51 11.24
CA ASP A 88 -9.60 -22.60 12.10
C ASP A 88 -10.26 -21.22 12.04
N LEU A 89 -10.84 -20.83 13.18
CA LEU A 89 -11.62 -19.62 13.37
C LEU A 89 -10.74 -18.37 13.09
N THR A 90 -10.64 -17.99 11.82
CA THR A 90 -10.15 -16.68 11.45
C THR A 90 -11.27 -15.69 11.70
N HIS A 91 -11.02 -14.75 12.59
CA HIS A 91 -11.95 -13.66 12.85
C HIS A 91 -11.49 -12.45 12.07
N HIS A 92 -12.38 -11.93 11.21
CA HIS A 92 -12.20 -10.64 10.59
C HIS A 92 -12.76 -9.57 11.53
N VAL A 93 -11.91 -8.61 11.88
CA VAL A 93 -12.29 -7.56 12.83
C VAL A 93 -12.14 -6.21 12.16
N ASP A 94 -13.24 -5.48 12.08
CA ASP A 94 -13.24 -4.11 11.62
C ASP A 94 -12.68 -3.19 12.69
N ILE A 95 -11.73 -2.37 12.29
CA ILE A 95 -11.04 -1.41 13.14
C ILE A 95 -11.38 -0.01 12.65
N ILE A 96 -11.90 0.81 13.56
CA ILE A 96 -12.05 2.23 13.31
C ILE A 96 -10.90 2.95 14.00
N ARG A 97 -10.12 3.70 13.22
CA ARG A 97 -9.04 4.54 13.72
C ARG A 97 -9.33 5.99 13.41
N ASN A 98 -9.50 6.80 14.45
CA ASN A 98 -9.62 8.25 14.28
C ASN A 98 -8.31 8.80 13.74
N ILE A 99 -8.41 9.76 12.83
CA ILE A 99 -7.28 10.49 12.25
C ILE A 99 -7.40 11.92 12.78
N SER A 100 -6.37 12.41 13.45
CA SER A 100 -6.32 13.79 13.90
C SER A 100 -4.87 14.23 14.05
N PRO A 101 -4.50 15.41 13.59
CA PRO A 101 -3.20 16.00 13.90
C PRO A 101 -2.94 16.13 15.41
N GLU A 102 -4.01 16.29 16.21
CA GLU A 102 -3.94 16.43 17.66
C GLU A 102 -3.53 15.13 18.37
N ILE A 103 -3.78 13.97 17.73
CA ILE A 103 -3.43 12.64 18.28
C ILE A 103 -2.02 12.20 17.85
N ASP A 104 -1.33 12.98 17.01
CA ASP A 104 0.00 12.66 16.42
C ASP A 104 0.05 11.26 15.78
N ASN A 105 -1.02 10.90 15.07
CA ASN A 105 -1.13 9.60 14.41
C ASN A 105 -1.25 9.68 12.87
N TYR A 106 -1.18 10.88 12.31
CA TYR A 106 -1.23 11.15 10.88
C TYR A 106 0.04 11.84 10.43
N PHE A 107 0.75 11.21 9.52
CA PHE A 107 2.03 11.66 8.99
C PHE A 107 1.95 11.83 7.48
N PRO A 108 1.60 13.02 6.97
CA PRO A 108 1.67 13.29 5.54
C PRO A 108 3.15 13.44 5.12
N HIS A 109 3.45 13.03 3.90
CA HIS A 109 4.75 13.34 3.29
C HIS A 109 4.93 14.86 3.21
N PRO A 110 6.13 15.41 3.56
CA PRO A 110 6.34 16.85 3.66
C PRO A 110 6.23 17.59 2.32
N SER A 111 6.50 16.92 1.20
CA SER A 111 6.30 17.49 -0.13
C SER A 111 4.84 17.38 -0.54
N ASP A 112 4.26 18.48 -1.02
CA ASP A 112 2.90 18.53 -1.56
C ASP A 112 2.77 17.76 -2.89
N GLU A 113 3.88 17.61 -3.63
CA GLU A 113 3.91 16.86 -4.89
C GLU A 113 3.83 15.35 -4.68
N ILE A 114 4.11 14.87 -3.47
CA ILE A 114 4.07 13.45 -3.14
C ILE A 114 2.78 13.13 -2.40
N ASP A 115 1.88 12.43 -3.09
CA ASP A 115 0.59 12.02 -2.54
C ASP A 115 0.74 10.75 -1.71
N LEU A 116 1.41 10.86 -0.57
CA LEU A 116 1.72 9.78 0.36
C LEU A 116 1.49 10.24 1.80
N CYS A 117 0.90 9.38 2.62
CA CYS A 117 0.80 9.57 4.06
C CYS A 117 0.87 8.24 4.81
N ALA A 118 1.09 8.32 6.11
CA ALA A 118 1.07 7.19 7.02
C ALA A 118 0.13 7.46 8.20
N ILE A 119 -0.54 6.39 8.67
CA ILE A 119 -1.44 6.43 9.83
C ILE A 119 -0.92 5.43 10.86
N ASP A 120 -0.58 5.92 12.05
CA ASP A 120 -0.07 5.08 13.14
C ASP A 120 -1.16 4.19 13.73
N ILE A 121 -0.91 2.90 13.71
CA ILE A 121 -1.75 1.84 14.27
C ILE A 121 -1.02 0.97 15.29
N SER A 122 0.14 1.42 15.78
CA SER A 122 1.01 0.67 16.70
C SER A 122 0.24 0.19 17.94
N SER A 123 -0.58 1.06 18.53
CA SER A 123 -1.38 0.72 19.71
C SER A 123 -2.37 -0.43 19.47
N ILE A 124 -2.90 -0.53 18.24
CA ILE A 124 -3.83 -1.59 17.85
C ILE A 124 -3.10 -2.94 17.78
N PHE A 125 -1.92 -2.97 17.14
CA PHE A 125 -1.09 -4.16 17.06
C PHE A 125 -0.62 -4.60 18.44
N MET A 126 -0.14 -3.66 19.28
CA MET A 126 0.32 -3.97 20.64
C MET A 126 -0.78 -4.53 21.53
N SER A 127 -1.98 -3.94 21.49
CA SER A 127 -3.11 -4.42 22.29
C SER A 127 -3.52 -5.85 21.90
N ARG A 128 -3.41 -6.20 20.62
CA ARG A 128 -3.71 -7.55 20.14
C ARG A 128 -2.67 -8.56 20.57
N LEU A 129 -1.40 -8.21 20.48
CA LEU A 129 -0.30 -9.06 20.98
C LEU A 129 -0.43 -9.33 22.48
N GLN A 130 -0.78 -8.30 23.28
CA GLN A 130 -1.01 -8.44 24.72
C GLN A 130 -2.18 -9.38 25.04
N ASN A 131 -3.23 -9.39 24.21
CA ASN A 131 -4.37 -10.28 24.34
C ASN A 131 -4.17 -11.67 23.68
N SER A 132 -2.92 -12.03 23.37
CA SER A 132 -2.55 -13.30 22.71
C SER A 132 -3.24 -13.55 21.37
N LEU A 133 -3.77 -12.50 20.75
CA LEU A 133 -4.37 -12.57 19.42
C LEU A 133 -3.28 -12.42 18.36
N LYS A 134 -3.20 -13.36 17.44
CA LYS A 134 -2.27 -13.28 16.32
C LYS A 134 -2.93 -12.55 15.18
N VAL A 135 -2.26 -11.50 14.71
CA VAL A 135 -2.66 -10.76 13.51
C VAL A 135 -2.04 -11.43 12.29
N ARG A 136 -2.87 -11.84 11.35
CA ARG A 136 -2.43 -12.33 10.04
C ARG A 136 -2.16 -11.12 9.15
N ALA A 137 -0.94 -10.62 9.22
CA ALA A 137 -0.47 -9.50 8.42
C ALA A 137 1.03 -9.66 8.16
N HIS A 138 1.47 -9.24 7.00
CA HIS A 138 2.88 -9.01 6.70
C HIS A 138 3.18 -7.53 6.88
N LEU A 139 4.17 -7.21 7.70
CA LEU A 139 4.65 -5.83 7.85
C LEU A 139 5.80 -5.64 6.87
N ILE A 140 5.58 -4.86 5.84
CA ILE A 140 6.65 -4.43 4.94
C ILE A 140 7.62 -3.57 5.75
N ASP A 141 8.92 -3.73 5.51
CA ASP A 141 9.96 -2.92 6.17
C ASP A 141 11.12 -2.62 5.20
N SER A 142 12.20 -2.08 5.74
CA SER A 142 13.38 -1.72 4.96
C SER A 142 14.02 -2.89 4.21
N ASN A 143 13.83 -4.14 4.66
CA ASN A 143 14.35 -5.33 3.98
C ASN A 143 13.55 -5.69 2.73
N ASP A 144 12.30 -5.23 2.63
CA ASP A 144 11.46 -5.42 1.46
C ASP A 144 11.73 -4.37 0.36
N LEU A 145 12.53 -3.34 0.64
CA LEU A 145 13.01 -2.39 -0.36
C LEU A 145 14.15 -2.97 -1.17
N MET A 146 14.35 -2.44 -2.37
CA MET A 146 15.53 -2.78 -3.17
C MET A 146 16.80 -2.22 -2.51
N THR A 147 17.87 -3.02 -2.55
CA THR A 147 19.23 -2.56 -2.22
C THR A 147 19.84 -1.85 -3.43
N GLU A 148 20.92 -1.09 -3.23
CA GLU A 148 21.66 -0.43 -4.31
C GLU A 148 22.12 -1.42 -5.39
N ASP A 149 22.59 -2.62 -4.98
CA ASP A 149 22.97 -3.69 -5.91
C ASP A 149 21.78 -4.24 -6.72
N GLU A 150 20.59 -4.27 -6.13
CA GLU A 150 19.37 -4.68 -6.82
C GLU A 150 18.88 -3.59 -7.79
N GLU A 151 19.04 -2.31 -7.43
CA GLU A 151 18.66 -1.17 -8.28
C GLU A 151 19.45 -1.15 -9.59
N VAL A 152 20.76 -1.49 -9.59
CA VAL A 152 21.55 -1.57 -10.85
C VAL A 152 21.08 -2.65 -11.80
N THR A 153 20.26 -3.59 -11.34
CA THR A 153 19.67 -4.64 -12.20
C THR A 153 18.33 -4.24 -12.82
N VAL A 154 17.79 -3.07 -12.46
CA VAL A 154 16.48 -2.59 -12.95
C VAL A 154 16.56 -2.20 -14.41
N ALA A 155 15.73 -2.83 -15.24
CA ALA A 155 15.57 -2.49 -16.65
C ALA A 155 14.51 -1.40 -16.83
N HIS A 156 14.38 -0.88 -18.07
CA HIS A 156 13.35 0.12 -18.39
C HIS A 156 11.92 -0.45 -18.19
N VAL A 157 11.73 -1.71 -18.57
CA VAL A 157 10.48 -2.45 -18.37
C VAL A 157 10.75 -3.62 -17.43
N GLU A 158 10.05 -3.62 -16.30
CA GLU A 158 10.12 -4.68 -15.28
C GLU A 158 8.74 -5.26 -15.04
N GLN A 159 8.69 -6.56 -14.74
CA GLN A 159 7.45 -7.17 -14.28
C GLN A 159 7.13 -6.69 -12.87
N ILE A 160 5.88 -6.30 -12.67
CA ILE A 160 5.39 -5.82 -11.37
C ILE A 160 4.13 -6.56 -10.94
N MET A 161 3.90 -6.59 -9.64
CA MET A 161 2.66 -7.02 -9.02
C MET A 161 2.08 -5.86 -8.21
N VAL A 162 0.78 -5.61 -8.38
CA VAL A 162 0.02 -4.62 -7.61
C VAL A 162 -1.07 -5.33 -6.84
N CYS A 163 -1.12 -5.12 -5.53
CA CYS A 163 -2.14 -5.68 -4.64
C CYS A 163 -3.04 -4.57 -4.12
N GLY A 164 -4.36 -4.70 -4.26
CA GLY A 164 -5.26 -3.66 -3.77
C GLY A 164 -6.73 -4.00 -3.92
N TYR A 165 -7.57 -2.98 -3.83
CA TYR A 165 -9.03 -3.10 -3.77
C TYR A 165 -9.70 -2.28 -4.88
N PRO A 166 -9.45 -2.61 -6.18
CA PRO A 166 -10.00 -1.86 -7.32
C PRO A 166 -11.53 -1.84 -7.24
N THR A 167 -12.13 -0.66 -7.39
CA THR A 167 -13.59 -0.43 -7.23
C THR A 167 -14.18 -0.95 -5.92
N GLY A 168 -13.35 -1.12 -4.89
CA GLY A 168 -13.73 -1.75 -3.63
C GLY A 168 -13.89 -3.27 -3.70
N LEU A 169 -13.55 -3.91 -4.83
CA LEU A 169 -13.62 -5.36 -5.01
C LEU A 169 -12.55 -6.07 -4.18
N TRP A 170 -12.95 -7.14 -3.50
CA TRP A 170 -12.11 -7.96 -2.65
C TRP A 170 -12.74 -9.32 -2.38
N ASP A 171 -11.96 -10.27 -1.90
CA ASP A 171 -12.50 -11.52 -1.35
C ASP A 171 -12.90 -11.27 0.11
N SER A 172 -14.17 -11.00 0.33
CA SER A 172 -14.72 -10.69 1.67
C SER A 172 -14.72 -11.88 2.62
N THR A 173 -14.73 -13.10 2.09
CA THR A 173 -14.72 -14.32 2.89
C THR A 173 -13.35 -14.57 3.51
N ASN A 174 -12.29 -14.28 2.77
CA ASN A 174 -10.91 -14.52 3.20
C ASN A 174 -10.17 -13.25 3.63
N ASN A 175 -10.81 -12.08 3.48
CA ASN A 175 -10.22 -10.75 3.67
C ASN A 175 -8.94 -10.58 2.84
N MET A 176 -9.04 -10.85 1.53
CA MET A 176 -7.89 -10.82 0.63
C MET A 176 -8.07 -9.76 -0.48
N PRO A 177 -7.00 -9.04 -0.82
CA PRO A 177 -7.01 -8.09 -1.94
C PRO A 177 -7.04 -8.80 -3.29
N ILE A 178 -7.24 -8.03 -4.34
CA ILE A 178 -7.03 -8.46 -5.70
C ILE A 178 -5.57 -8.18 -6.09
N SER A 179 -4.84 -9.24 -6.45
CA SER A 179 -3.47 -9.15 -6.94
C SER A 179 -3.46 -9.20 -8.47
N ARG A 180 -2.71 -8.31 -9.09
CA ARG A 180 -2.59 -8.23 -10.55
C ARG A 180 -1.12 -8.10 -10.93
N VAL A 181 -0.73 -8.75 -12.01
CA VAL A 181 0.62 -8.69 -12.58
C VAL A 181 0.55 -7.87 -13.87
N GLY A 182 1.53 -6.99 -14.06
CA GLY A 182 1.70 -6.13 -15.21
C GLY A 182 3.17 -5.77 -15.37
N HIS A 183 3.44 -4.64 -16.03
CA HIS A 183 4.81 -4.16 -16.25
C HIS A 183 4.93 -2.68 -15.92
N THR A 184 6.15 -2.21 -15.70
CA THR A 184 6.40 -0.76 -15.74
C THR A 184 6.32 -0.28 -17.19
N ALA A 185 5.81 0.93 -17.40
CA ALA A 185 5.79 1.59 -18.70
C ALA A 185 6.94 2.60 -18.83
N THR A 186 7.56 2.99 -17.70
CA THR A 186 8.79 3.79 -17.63
C THR A 186 9.73 3.18 -16.60
N ASN A 187 10.99 3.60 -16.59
CA ASN A 187 11.93 3.13 -15.57
C ASN A 187 11.49 3.62 -14.18
N MET A 188 11.37 2.70 -13.22
CA MET A 188 10.89 3.00 -11.86
C MET A 188 11.87 3.78 -10.98
N LEU A 189 13.14 3.93 -11.43
CA LEU A 189 14.19 4.67 -10.73
C LEU A 189 14.44 6.05 -11.34
N THR A 190 13.70 6.41 -12.40
CA THR A 190 13.88 7.68 -13.14
C THR A 190 12.61 8.50 -13.08
N ASP A 191 12.75 9.77 -12.74
CA ASP A 191 11.64 10.71 -12.66
C ASP A 191 10.93 10.86 -14.02
N PHE A 192 9.62 10.65 -14.04
CA PHE A 192 8.80 10.81 -15.23
C PHE A 192 8.41 12.28 -15.39
N ASN A 193 8.83 12.89 -16.51
CA ASN A 193 8.61 14.32 -16.80
C ASN A 193 9.08 15.24 -15.66
N GLY A 194 10.19 14.89 -14.98
CA GLY A 194 10.76 15.68 -13.89
C GLY A 194 10.01 15.58 -12.57
N LYS A 195 9.05 14.65 -12.45
CA LYS A 195 8.34 14.34 -11.22
C LYS A 195 8.78 13.00 -10.66
N ARG A 196 8.85 12.87 -9.35
CA ARG A 196 9.17 11.62 -8.63
C ARG A 196 8.04 10.60 -8.80
N GLU A 197 7.88 10.12 -10.02
CA GLU A 197 6.82 9.22 -10.47
C GLU A 197 7.35 8.28 -11.53
N PHE A 198 6.72 7.12 -11.67
CA PHE A 198 6.89 6.23 -12.81
C PHE A 198 5.53 5.70 -13.26
N LEU A 199 5.46 5.26 -14.52
CA LEU A 199 4.22 4.72 -15.08
C LEU A 199 4.23 3.20 -15.05
N VAL A 200 3.05 2.64 -14.84
CA VAL A 200 2.79 1.20 -14.91
C VAL A 200 1.77 0.91 -16.02
N ASP A 201 2.07 -0.08 -16.86
CA ASP A 201 1.17 -0.61 -17.89
C ASP A 201 0.18 -1.59 -17.23
N MET A 202 -0.86 -1.01 -16.66
CA MET A 202 -1.91 -1.73 -15.97
C MET A 202 -3.14 -0.83 -15.81
N PRO A 203 -4.37 -1.33 -16.05
CA PRO A 203 -5.57 -0.57 -15.74
C PRO A 203 -5.66 -0.28 -14.24
N ILE A 204 -5.73 1.00 -13.89
CA ILE A 204 -5.91 1.46 -12.50
C ILE A 204 -7.32 2.04 -12.37
N PHE A 205 -8.04 1.61 -11.35
CA PHE A 205 -9.41 2.02 -11.04
C PHE A 205 -9.48 2.69 -9.67
N GLY A 206 -10.57 3.43 -9.42
CA GLY A 206 -10.85 3.95 -8.08
C GLY A 206 -10.73 2.84 -7.03
N GLY A 207 -10.22 3.17 -5.84
CA GLY A 207 -9.91 2.18 -4.80
C GLY A 207 -8.52 1.53 -4.91
N SER A 208 -7.85 1.61 -6.08
CA SER A 208 -6.45 1.17 -6.22
C SER A 208 -5.45 2.18 -5.66
N SER A 209 -5.85 3.43 -5.38
CA SER A 209 -4.99 4.42 -4.74
C SER A 209 -4.47 3.90 -3.40
N GLY A 210 -3.16 3.99 -3.18
CA GLY A 210 -2.49 3.44 -2.00
C GLY A 210 -2.04 1.98 -2.14
N SER A 211 -2.28 1.34 -3.30
CA SER A 211 -1.80 -0.03 -3.55
C SER A 211 -0.28 -0.09 -3.65
N PRO A 212 0.39 -1.00 -2.93
CA PRO A 212 1.80 -1.23 -3.10
C PRO A 212 2.09 -1.82 -4.48
N VAL A 213 3.17 -1.36 -5.10
CA VAL A 213 3.74 -1.89 -6.34
C VAL A 213 4.99 -2.66 -5.98
N PHE A 214 5.03 -3.93 -6.33
CA PHE A 214 6.19 -4.78 -6.10
C PHE A 214 6.88 -5.09 -7.43
N ARG A 215 8.21 -4.98 -7.49
CA ARG A 215 9.01 -5.64 -8.53
C ARG A 215 8.88 -7.15 -8.31
N TYR A 216 8.40 -7.85 -9.32
CA TYR A 216 7.98 -9.24 -9.21
C TYR A 216 8.84 -10.12 -10.10
N GLU A 217 9.87 -10.71 -9.54
CA GLU A 217 10.82 -11.54 -10.25
C GLU A 217 10.67 -13.01 -9.83
N VAL A 218 9.84 -13.75 -10.55
CA VAL A 218 9.54 -15.17 -10.30
C VAL A 218 9.39 -15.87 -11.66
N PRO A 219 9.98 -17.02 -11.92
CA PRO A 219 10.76 -17.89 -11.02
C PRO A 219 12.27 -17.63 -11.01
N MET A 220 12.74 -16.56 -11.60
CA MET A 220 14.16 -16.20 -11.69
C MET A 220 14.33 -14.70 -11.43
N TYR A 221 15.46 -14.33 -10.86
CA TYR A 221 15.82 -12.94 -10.63
C TYR A 221 17.29 -12.67 -11.00
N LYS A 222 17.58 -11.42 -11.38
CA LYS A 222 18.93 -10.97 -11.70
C LYS A 222 19.72 -10.69 -10.42
N THR A 223 20.89 -11.29 -10.26
CA THR A 223 21.83 -10.98 -9.16
C THR A 223 22.88 -9.95 -9.57
N SER A 224 23.10 -9.78 -10.88
CA SER A 224 23.92 -8.75 -11.50
C SER A 224 23.47 -8.54 -12.95
N ALA A 225 24.09 -7.63 -13.69
CA ALA A 225 23.80 -7.41 -15.10
C ALA A 225 23.90 -8.69 -15.97
N SER A 226 24.72 -9.66 -15.56
CA SER A 226 25.02 -10.87 -16.34
C SER A 226 24.59 -12.17 -15.67
N ASN A 227 24.17 -12.15 -14.41
CA ASN A 227 23.91 -13.37 -13.64
C ASN A 227 22.43 -13.47 -13.26
N LEU A 228 21.90 -14.68 -13.37
CA LEU A 228 20.54 -15.05 -12.97
C LEU A 228 20.59 -16.09 -11.86
N SER A 229 19.67 -15.99 -10.90
CA SER A 229 19.42 -16.99 -9.89
C SER A 229 18.01 -17.56 -10.03
N LEU A 230 17.88 -18.87 -9.79
CA LEU A 230 16.57 -19.52 -9.66
C LEU A 230 15.94 -19.17 -8.31
N GLY A 231 14.65 -18.91 -8.32
CA GLY A 231 13.88 -18.56 -7.13
C GLY A 231 13.01 -17.34 -7.37
N GLY A 232 12.35 -16.88 -6.33
CA GLY A 232 11.53 -15.66 -6.37
C GLY A 232 12.17 -14.53 -5.58
N ARG A 233 12.09 -13.32 -6.12
CA ARG A 233 12.43 -12.09 -5.41
C ARG A 233 11.31 -11.08 -5.63
N ILE A 234 10.78 -10.57 -4.52
CA ILE A 234 9.72 -9.57 -4.53
C ILE A 234 10.18 -8.40 -3.66
N LYS A 235 10.22 -7.22 -4.26
CA LYS A 235 10.70 -6.00 -3.61
C LYS A 235 9.71 -4.87 -3.82
N LEU A 236 9.45 -4.08 -2.79
CA LEU A 236 8.59 -2.90 -2.89
C LEU A 236 9.24 -1.88 -3.83
N ALA A 237 8.56 -1.56 -4.92
CA ALA A 237 9.00 -0.62 -5.95
C ALA A 237 8.33 0.75 -5.81
N GLY A 238 7.11 0.81 -5.23
CA GLY A 238 6.39 2.06 -5.08
C GLY A 238 4.97 1.89 -4.59
N ILE A 239 4.18 2.96 -4.75
CA ILE A 239 2.77 3.05 -4.36
C ILE A 239 1.96 3.72 -5.47
N ILE A 240 0.83 3.10 -5.86
CA ILE A 240 -0.11 3.69 -6.84
C ILE A 240 -0.79 4.90 -6.22
N TRP A 241 -0.85 6.00 -6.97
CA TRP A 241 -1.60 7.18 -6.55
C TRP A 241 -2.60 7.69 -7.59
N GLY A 242 -2.41 7.39 -8.88
CA GLY A 242 -3.26 7.93 -9.93
C GLY A 242 -3.30 7.09 -11.20
N THR A 243 -4.02 7.58 -12.18
CA THR A 243 -4.13 7.01 -13.52
C THR A 243 -4.19 8.10 -14.58
N LEU A 244 -3.71 7.79 -15.79
CA LEU A 244 -3.81 8.69 -16.92
C LEU A 244 -5.13 8.47 -17.65
N ASN A 245 -5.94 9.51 -17.71
CA ASN A 245 -7.19 9.55 -18.46
C ASN A 245 -7.08 10.51 -19.63
N LYS A 246 -7.65 10.13 -20.77
CA LYS A 246 -7.82 11.02 -21.92
C LYS A 246 -9.28 11.43 -22.04
N THR A 247 -9.54 12.74 -21.97
CA THR A 247 -10.87 13.28 -22.24
C THR A 247 -11.10 13.28 -23.74
N GLN A 248 -12.17 12.68 -24.18
CA GLN A 248 -12.63 12.71 -25.57
C GLN A 248 -13.94 13.49 -25.63
N TYR A 249 -14.02 14.37 -26.63
CA TYR A 249 -15.22 15.17 -26.90
C TYR A 249 -15.93 14.56 -28.11
N GLY A 250 -17.21 14.25 -27.97
CA GLY A 250 -18.04 13.76 -29.03
C GLY A 250 -19.13 14.78 -29.39
N GLU A 251 -19.44 14.94 -30.65
CA GLU A 251 -20.60 15.70 -31.10
C GLU A 251 -21.83 14.81 -31.09
N ILE A 252 -22.87 15.20 -30.33
CA ILE A 252 -24.19 14.57 -30.41
C ILE A 252 -24.93 15.27 -31.52
N LYS A 253 -25.18 14.58 -32.65
CA LYS A 253 -26.06 15.09 -33.69
C LYS A 253 -27.52 14.95 -33.24
N ILE A 254 -28.13 16.06 -32.87
CA ILE A 254 -29.56 16.17 -32.71
C ILE A 254 -30.14 16.47 -34.09
N ILE A 255 -30.99 15.61 -34.60
CA ILE A 255 -31.71 15.85 -35.83
C ILE A 255 -32.89 16.78 -35.48
N GLU A 256 -32.80 18.02 -35.96
CA GLU A 256 -33.82 19.08 -35.97
C GLU A 256 -34.45 19.48 -34.60
N VAL A 257 -33.78 20.39 -33.91
CA VAL A 257 -34.43 21.45 -33.12
C VAL A 257 -33.69 22.76 -33.42
N PRO A 258 -34.37 23.85 -33.84
CA PRO A 258 -33.71 25.10 -34.21
C PRO A 258 -33.40 25.94 -32.97
N THR A 259 -32.43 25.56 -32.17
CA THR A 259 -31.84 26.38 -31.10
C THR A 259 -30.34 26.20 -31.13
N GLY A 260 -29.64 27.29 -31.28
CA GLY A 260 -28.22 27.40 -31.67
C GLY A 260 -27.15 26.88 -30.70
N GLU A 261 -27.40 25.95 -29.83
CA GLU A 261 -26.41 25.29 -28.99
C GLU A 261 -26.26 23.82 -29.38
N LYS A 262 -25.03 23.44 -29.77
CA LYS A 262 -24.70 22.03 -30.00
C LYS A 262 -24.36 21.40 -28.65
N PRO A 263 -25.15 20.41 -28.19
CA PRO A 263 -24.77 19.66 -27.00
C PRO A 263 -23.49 18.85 -27.28
N MET A 264 -22.48 19.00 -26.44
CA MET A 264 -21.25 18.20 -26.49
C MET A 264 -21.27 17.19 -25.35
N ALA A 265 -21.04 15.94 -25.67
CA ALA A 265 -20.74 14.92 -24.64
C ALA A 265 -19.22 14.77 -24.50
N ALA A 266 -18.73 14.91 -23.29
CA ALA A 266 -17.35 14.57 -22.95
C ALA A 266 -17.33 13.25 -22.19
N TYR A 267 -16.47 12.32 -22.58
CA TYR A 267 -16.23 11.11 -21.83
C TYR A 267 -14.74 10.89 -21.61
N GLN A 268 -14.38 10.31 -20.47
CA GLN A 268 -13.00 9.99 -20.14
C GLN A 268 -12.72 8.54 -20.52
N THR A 269 -11.66 8.33 -21.29
CA THR A 269 -11.13 7.00 -21.59
C THR A 269 -9.89 6.76 -20.74
N ASN A 270 -9.90 5.70 -19.95
CA ASN A 270 -8.73 5.26 -19.22
C ASN A 270 -7.70 4.73 -20.22
N LEU A 271 -6.48 5.26 -20.17
CA LEU A 271 -5.38 4.82 -21.04
C LEU A 271 -4.74 3.51 -20.57
N SER A 272 -5.27 2.90 -19.51
CA SER A 272 -4.70 1.71 -18.86
C SER A 272 -3.27 1.91 -18.34
N LEU A 273 -2.91 3.16 -18.08
CA LEU A 273 -1.64 3.54 -17.47
C LEU A 273 -1.88 4.07 -16.07
N GLY A 274 -1.25 3.42 -15.10
CA GLY A 274 -1.22 3.90 -13.72
C GLY A 274 0.00 4.75 -13.46
N ILE A 275 -0.08 5.57 -12.42
CA ILE A 275 1.00 6.42 -11.93
C ILE A 275 1.36 5.98 -10.53
N ALA A 276 2.65 5.80 -10.26
CA ALA A 276 3.16 5.39 -8.96
C ALA A 276 4.28 6.31 -8.47
N HIS A 277 4.30 6.60 -7.18
CA HIS A 277 5.47 7.16 -6.51
C HIS A 277 6.47 6.04 -6.22
N PRO A 278 7.79 6.27 -6.41
CA PRO A 278 8.82 5.26 -6.16
C PRO A 278 8.98 4.96 -4.66
N ALA A 279 9.49 3.78 -4.34
CA ALA A 279 9.71 3.31 -2.96
C ALA A 279 10.64 4.24 -2.14
N SER A 280 11.48 5.03 -2.80
CA SER A 280 12.31 6.04 -2.13
C SER A 280 11.47 7.07 -1.35
N THR A 281 10.27 7.43 -1.81
CA THR A 281 9.36 8.33 -1.10
C THR A 281 8.77 7.69 0.16
N ILE A 282 8.52 6.39 0.11
CA ILE A 282 8.05 5.59 1.26
C ILE A 282 9.16 5.51 2.31
N LYS A 283 10.40 5.23 1.86
CA LYS A 283 11.58 5.19 2.74
C LYS A 283 11.83 6.53 3.43
N GLU A 284 11.68 7.64 2.69
CA GLU A 284 11.80 9.00 3.21
C GLU A 284 10.78 9.26 4.33
N LEU A 285 9.50 8.98 4.08
CA LEU A 285 8.44 9.16 5.08
C LEU A 285 8.66 8.25 6.30
N ALA A 286 9.03 6.99 6.09
CA ALA A 286 9.31 6.04 7.18
C ALA A 286 10.47 6.53 8.06
N SER A 287 11.52 7.11 7.48
CA SER A 287 12.65 7.69 8.21
C SER A 287 12.22 8.90 9.05
N ILE A 288 11.36 9.77 8.53
CA ILE A 288 10.81 10.91 9.26
C ILE A 288 10.01 10.43 10.49
N ILE A 289 9.18 9.40 10.32
CA ILE A 289 8.40 8.80 11.41
C ILE A 289 9.34 8.20 12.47
N GLY A 290 10.34 7.43 12.05
CA GLY A 290 11.32 6.81 12.93
C GLY A 290 12.12 7.84 13.76
N ASN A 291 12.50 8.97 13.16
CA ASN A 291 13.22 10.03 13.85
C ASN A 291 12.37 10.74 14.91
N ARG A 292 11.09 10.99 14.66
CA ARG A 292 10.16 11.57 15.66
C ARG A 292 10.04 10.71 16.92
N ILE A 293 10.16 9.39 16.83
CA ILE A 293 10.16 8.50 18.00
C ILE A 293 11.32 8.79 18.91
N ASN A 294 12.51 9.00 18.35
CA ASN A 294 13.73 9.27 19.13
C ASN A 294 13.67 10.63 19.82
N GLU A 295 13.08 11.64 19.19
CA GLU A 295 12.92 12.98 19.79
C GLU A 295 12.03 12.93 21.04
N VAL A 296 10.89 12.22 20.97
CA VAL A 296 9.96 12.07 22.10
C VAL A 296 10.63 11.34 23.27
N GLN A 297 11.41 10.28 23.01
CA GLN A 297 12.11 9.52 24.04
C GLN A 297 13.30 10.29 24.65
N SER A 298 13.96 11.14 23.87
CA SER A 298 15.06 11.97 24.37
C SER A 298 14.57 13.12 25.27
N CYS A 299 13.32 13.53 25.14
CA CYS A 299 12.70 14.56 25.98
C CYS A 299 12.15 14.02 27.32
N GLU A 300 12.05 12.69 27.53
CA GLU A 300 11.55 12.07 28.77
C GLU A 300 12.61 11.51 29.77
N PRO A 301 13.89 11.86 29.76
CA PRO A 301 14.85 11.27 30.72
C PRO A 301 14.73 11.77 32.18
N ASN A 302 13.81 12.68 32.50
CA ASN A 302 13.80 13.36 33.81
C ASN A 302 12.57 13.12 34.71
N LEU A 303 11.64 12.23 34.37
CA LEU A 303 10.42 12.00 35.17
C LEU A 303 10.42 10.70 36.01
N ILE A 304 11.49 9.90 35.98
CA ILE A 304 11.62 8.71 36.83
C ILE A 304 12.83 8.87 37.76
N LYS A 305 12.83 9.93 38.54
CA LYS A 305 13.63 10.06 39.77
C LYS A 305 12.89 11.00 40.74
N ARG A 306 11.84 10.51 41.35
CA ARG A 306 11.37 10.94 42.69
C ARG A 306 10.53 9.84 43.30
#